data_cf3f3b1e5f09887a14a60f1e311535fe
#
_entry.id   cf3f3b1e5f09887a14a60f1e311535fe
#
_cell.length_a   1.000
_cell.length_b   1.000
_cell.length_c   1.000
_cell.angle_alpha   90.00
_cell.angle_beta   90.00
_cell.angle_gamma   90.00
#
_symmetry.space_group_name_H-M   'P 1'
#
loop_
_entity.id
_entity.type
_entity.pdbx_description
1 polymer ?
#
loop_
_entity_poly.entity_id
_entity_poly.type
_entity_poly.pdbx_seq_one_letter_code
_entity_poly.pdbx_strand_id
1 'polypeptide(L)'
;MSLKKTLLAAAAVVALPVLAQAQPVSGLYLGAGIGGNYLDKTDITGSSATDKTNLGNLLGNNVSGEFSWGYVGVLSLGWGFGNGLRAEIEGSYRQNDVSDITATPALRGSTGTATSYGAMLNLLYDINLNGALGPLTPYVGAGAGYIWHDYDEVGTNVGGVKRALSGDSGAFGGQAIVGLSLPISAVPGLALTAEYRFMMTAGHEIDSNNAGTRTKVDVDNVNHSLLVGLRYAFNAAPAVAAAAPVAAARTFLVFFDWSKADLTDRARQIIGEAASARGAGVTRIEVNGFTDRSGPADYNMQLSIRRANAVAAELVRRGVPRNEIVTRGFGEENNLVPTADGVREPQNRRVEIILR
;
A
#
# COMPACT_ATOMS: atom_id res chain seq x y z
N MET A 1 32.94 -6.25 8.03
CA MET A 1 32.71 -5.00 7.26
C MET A 1 31.26 -4.54 7.44
N SER A 2 31.07 -3.29 7.83
CA SER A 2 29.86 -2.75 8.42
C SER A 2 28.61 -2.77 7.51
N LEU A 3 27.53 -3.32 8.03
CA LEU A 3 26.16 -3.42 7.48
C LEU A 3 25.46 -2.07 7.19
N LYS A 4 26.19 -0.95 7.28
CA LYS A 4 25.63 0.42 7.18
C LYS A 4 25.66 1.05 5.78
N LYS A 5 26.09 0.34 4.73
CA LYS A 5 26.28 0.94 3.39
C LYS A 5 25.40 0.39 2.27
N THR A 6 24.52 -0.59 2.54
CA THR A 6 23.71 -1.22 1.48
C THR A 6 22.22 -0.89 1.54
N LEU A 7 21.76 -0.02 2.42
CA LEU A 7 20.33 0.29 2.62
C LEU A 7 19.90 1.63 1.99
N LEU A 8 20.66 2.20 1.05
CA LEU A 8 20.37 3.54 0.49
C LEU A 8 20.08 3.57 -1.02
N ALA A 9 19.54 2.51 -1.60
CA ALA A 9 19.29 2.47 -3.05
C ALA A 9 17.89 1.99 -3.45
N ALA A 10 16.84 2.38 -2.74
CA ALA A 10 15.46 2.11 -3.19
C ALA A 10 14.45 3.19 -2.76
N ALA A 11 14.82 4.45 -2.82
CA ALA A 11 13.88 5.56 -2.62
C ALA A 11 13.95 6.54 -3.81
N ALA A 12 13.73 6.05 -5.01
CA ALA A 12 13.28 6.90 -6.11
C ALA A 12 11.75 7.03 -5.99
N VAL A 13 11.31 7.90 -5.12
CA VAL A 13 9.91 8.37 -5.11
C VAL A 13 9.74 9.21 -6.36
N VAL A 14 9.26 8.59 -7.43
CA VAL A 14 8.68 9.31 -8.57
C VAL A 14 7.45 10.00 -8.01
N ALA A 15 7.50 11.31 -7.91
CA ALA A 15 6.35 12.15 -7.60
C ALA A 15 5.35 12.00 -8.74
N LEU A 16 4.44 11.03 -8.66
CA LEU A 16 3.29 10.93 -9.54
C LEU A 16 2.14 11.70 -8.88
N PRO A 17 1.61 12.73 -9.55
CA PRO A 17 0.39 13.35 -9.08
C PRO A 17 -0.74 12.39 -9.43
N VAL A 18 -1.43 11.85 -8.49
CA VAL A 18 -2.85 11.51 -8.53
C VAL A 18 -3.22 10.61 -7.36
N LEU A 19 -4.07 11.10 -6.52
CA LEU A 19 -4.78 10.37 -5.48
C LEU A 19 -5.84 9.46 -6.12
N ALA A 20 -5.43 8.36 -6.72
CA ALA A 20 -6.35 7.28 -7.01
C ALA A 20 -6.60 6.53 -5.70
N GLN A 21 -7.82 6.51 -5.20
CA GLN A 21 -8.19 5.58 -4.12
C GLN A 21 -8.01 4.17 -4.66
N ALA A 22 -7.19 3.38 -3.97
CA ALA A 22 -7.00 1.98 -4.31
C ALA A 22 -8.34 1.25 -4.17
N GLN A 23 -8.90 0.83 -5.29
CA GLN A 23 -10.11 0.00 -5.28
C GLN A 23 -9.73 -1.45 -4.96
N PRO A 24 -10.54 -2.17 -4.16
CA PRO A 24 -10.31 -3.58 -3.90
C PRO A 24 -10.24 -4.38 -5.20
N VAL A 25 -9.30 -5.32 -5.28
CA VAL A 25 -9.18 -6.20 -6.45
C VAL A 25 -10.44 -7.04 -6.59
N SER A 26 -11.02 -7.04 -7.79
CA SER A 26 -12.23 -7.81 -8.14
C SER A 26 -11.98 -8.66 -9.37
N GLY A 27 -12.38 -9.94 -9.30
CA GLY A 27 -12.23 -10.91 -10.40
C GLY A 27 -10.82 -11.44 -10.56
N LEU A 28 -10.55 -12.00 -11.73
CA LEU A 28 -9.30 -12.66 -12.07
C LEU A 28 -8.12 -11.69 -12.09
N TYR A 29 -6.97 -12.13 -11.55
CA TYR A 29 -5.71 -11.42 -11.70
C TYR A 29 -4.52 -12.37 -11.86
N LEU A 30 -3.45 -11.86 -12.46
CA LEU A 30 -2.15 -12.48 -12.53
C LEU A 30 -1.16 -11.68 -11.68
N GLY A 31 -0.23 -12.37 -11.02
CA GLY A 31 0.89 -11.81 -10.30
C GLY A 31 2.21 -12.42 -10.73
N ALA A 32 3.26 -11.62 -10.77
CA ALA A 32 4.63 -12.09 -10.95
C ALA A 32 5.56 -11.26 -10.06
N GLY A 33 6.53 -11.91 -9.44
CA GLY A 33 7.51 -11.23 -8.57
C GLY A 33 8.89 -11.90 -8.65
N ILE A 34 9.90 -11.09 -8.45
CA ILE A 34 11.30 -11.53 -8.35
C ILE A 34 11.97 -10.84 -7.15
N GLY A 35 12.96 -11.47 -6.57
CA GLY A 35 13.62 -10.88 -5.41
C GLY A 35 14.78 -11.67 -4.86
N GLY A 36 15.25 -11.23 -3.69
CA GLY A 36 16.26 -11.91 -2.91
C GLY A 36 15.64 -12.88 -1.91
N ASN A 37 16.28 -14.02 -1.73
CA ASN A 37 15.93 -15.03 -0.75
C ASN A 37 17.10 -15.24 0.23
N TYR A 38 16.77 -15.30 1.50
CA TYR A 38 17.70 -15.70 2.55
C TYR A 38 17.20 -17.00 3.17
N LEU A 39 17.98 -18.03 3.10
CA LEU A 39 17.72 -19.32 3.74
C LEU A 39 18.46 -19.34 5.07
N ASP A 40 17.72 -19.54 6.16
CA ASP A 40 18.31 -19.61 7.49
C ASP A 40 19.26 -20.78 7.62
N LYS A 41 20.17 -20.67 8.59
CA LYS A 41 21.07 -21.76 8.96
C LYS A 41 20.23 -23.01 9.29
N THR A 42 20.59 -24.09 8.65
CA THR A 42 19.85 -25.35 8.73
C THR A 42 20.72 -26.41 9.41
N ASP A 43 20.20 -27.04 10.44
CA ASP A 43 20.82 -28.19 11.09
C ASP A 43 20.53 -29.46 10.29
N ILE A 44 21.59 -30.23 10.02
CA ILE A 44 21.55 -31.48 9.26
C ILE A 44 21.77 -32.63 10.23
N THR A 45 20.74 -33.45 10.42
CA THR A 45 20.80 -34.58 11.37
C THR A 45 20.45 -35.88 10.69
N GLY A 46 21.16 -36.97 11.04
CA GLY A 46 20.82 -38.30 10.52
C GLY A 46 19.51 -38.81 11.12
N SER A 47 18.61 -39.31 10.29
CA SER A 47 17.25 -39.75 10.68
C SER A 47 17.25 -40.96 11.60
N SER A 48 18.30 -41.80 11.54
CA SER A 48 18.49 -42.97 12.40
C SER A 48 19.86 -42.99 13.08
N ALA A 49 20.12 -43.90 13.99
CA ALA A 49 21.46 -44.10 14.61
C ALA A 49 22.50 -44.47 13.56
N THR A 50 22.16 -45.25 12.55
CA THR A 50 23.03 -45.63 11.45
C THR A 50 23.31 -44.41 10.57
N ASP A 51 22.27 -43.61 10.25
CA ASP A 51 22.43 -42.41 9.44
C ASP A 51 23.26 -41.33 10.15
N LYS A 52 23.12 -41.20 11.47
CA LYS A 52 23.98 -40.33 12.30
C LYS A 52 25.45 -40.76 12.21
N THR A 53 25.69 -42.07 12.25
CA THR A 53 27.06 -42.60 12.10
C THR A 53 27.60 -42.35 10.69
N ASN A 54 26.80 -42.58 9.65
CA ASN A 54 27.17 -42.34 8.26
C ASN A 54 27.45 -40.87 8.00
N LEU A 55 26.58 -39.97 8.49
CA LEU A 55 26.76 -38.52 8.41
C LEU A 55 28.05 -38.09 9.14
N GLY A 56 28.28 -38.63 10.34
CA GLY A 56 29.48 -38.38 11.12
C GLY A 56 30.78 -38.78 10.40
N ASN A 57 30.74 -39.90 9.68
CA ASN A 57 31.89 -40.38 8.87
C ASN A 57 32.06 -39.52 7.59
N LEU A 58 30.98 -38.96 7.05
CA LEU A 58 30.98 -38.17 5.84
C LEU A 58 31.41 -36.71 6.11
N LEU A 59 30.71 -36.03 6.98
CA LEU A 59 30.82 -34.59 7.24
C LEU A 59 31.25 -34.25 8.67
N GLY A 60 31.22 -35.19 9.60
CA GLY A 60 31.44 -34.94 11.02
C GLY A 60 30.17 -34.87 11.84
N ASN A 61 30.29 -34.49 13.12
CA ASN A 61 29.18 -34.33 14.04
C ASN A 61 28.70 -32.88 14.11
N ASN A 62 27.47 -32.67 14.53
CA ASN A 62 26.83 -31.34 14.64
C ASN A 62 26.92 -30.54 13.32
N VAL A 63 26.47 -31.17 12.26
CA VAL A 63 26.52 -30.56 10.90
C VAL A 63 25.42 -29.53 10.76
N SER A 64 25.77 -28.34 10.31
CA SER A 64 24.83 -27.33 9.88
C SER A 64 25.31 -26.60 8.65
N GLY A 65 24.41 -26.30 7.74
CA GLY A 65 24.65 -25.52 6.53
C GLY A 65 24.27 -24.05 6.71
N GLU A 66 25.15 -23.15 6.26
CA GLU A 66 24.89 -21.74 6.11
C GLU A 66 24.83 -21.40 4.63
N PHE A 67 23.90 -20.52 4.26
CA PHE A 67 23.63 -20.21 2.86
C PHE A 67 23.85 -18.71 2.59
N SER A 68 24.31 -18.42 1.38
CA SER A 68 24.39 -17.06 0.87
C SER A 68 23.01 -16.54 0.51
N TRP A 69 22.89 -15.23 0.33
CA TRP A 69 21.71 -14.65 -0.31
C TRP A 69 21.55 -15.26 -1.71
N GLY A 70 20.35 -15.77 -1.95
CA GLY A 70 19.92 -16.32 -3.20
C GLY A 70 18.87 -15.48 -3.88
N TYR A 71 18.19 -16.05 -4.85
CA TYR A 71 17.10 -15.41 -5.57
C TYR A 71 15.80 -16.21 -5.49
N VAL A 72 14.71 -15.50 -5.71
CA VAL A 72 13.35 -16.05 -5.71
C VAL A 72 12.56 -15.47 -6.87
N GLY A 73 11.77 -16.32 -7.52
CA GLY A 73 10.75 -15.96 -8.49
C GLY A 73 9.41 -16.55 -8.11
N VAL A 74 8.33 -15.79 -8.30
CA VAL A 74 6.96 -16.24 -8.04
C VAL A 74 6.05 -15.87 -9.20
N LEU A 75 5.09 -16.75 -9.49
CA LEU A 75 3.98 -16.53 -10.42
C LEU A 75 2.70 -16.90 -9.70
N SER A 76 1.68 -16.07 -9.78
CA SER A 76 0.39 -16.36 -9.17
C SER A 76 -0.78 -16.09 -10.12
N LEU A 77 -1.81 -16.89 -9.97
CA LEU A 77 -3.13 -16.70 -10.58
C LEU A 77 -4.14 -16.62 -9.44
N GLY A 78 -4.87 -15.51 -9.34
CA GLY A 78 -5.75 -15.28 -8.22
C GLY A 78 -7.10 -14.69 -8.59
N TRP A 79 -7.98 -14.68 -7.60
CA TRP A 79 -9.31 -14.11 -7.65
C TRP A 79 -9.52 -13.13 -6.49
N GLY A 80 -9.88 -11.90 -6.82
CA GLY A 80 -10.27 -10.88 -5.85
C GLY A 80 -11.78 -10.85 -5.67
N PHE A 81 -12.24 -10.80 -4.44
CA PHE A 81 -13.67 -10.84 -4.09
C PHE A 81 -14.31 -9.43 -4.04
N GLY A 82 -13.54 -8.37 -4.29
CA GLY A 82 -14.04 -6.99 -4.27
C GLY A 82 -14.23 -6.37 -2.88
N ASN A 83 -13.97 -7.13 -1.82
CA ASN A 83 -14.08 -6.70 -0.42
C ASN A 83 -12.73 -6.65 0.32
N GLY A 84 -11.63 -6.69 -0.44
CA GLY A 84 -10.26 -6.76 0.06
C GLY A 84 -9.72 -8.19 0.17
N LEU A 85 -10.58 -9.21 0.24
CA LEU A 85 -10.14 -10.60 0.27
C LEU A 85 -9.71 -11.06 -1.13
N ARG A 86 -8.61 -11.81 -1.20
CA ARG A 86 -8.08 -12.45 -2.40
C ARG A 86 -7.65 -13.88 -2.11
N ALA A 87 -7.86 -14.76 -3.08
CA ALA A 87 -7.32 -16.12 -3.06
C ALA A 87 -6.47 -16.34 -4.30
N GLU A 88 -5.33 -17.03 -4.17
CA GLU A 88 -4.44 -17.29 -5.30
C GLU A 88 -3.78 -18.66 -5.21
N ILE A 89 -3.48 -19.21 -6.38
CA ILE A 89 -2.56 -20.33 -6.57
C ILE A 89 -1.23 -19.72 -6.98
N GLU A 90 -0.16 -20.15 -6.35
CA GLU A 90 1.18 -19.63 -6.57
C GLU A 90 2.15 -20.76 -6.91
N GLY A 91 2.97 -20.53 -7.93
CA GLY A 91 4.19 -21.28 -8.19
C GLY A 91 5.40 -20.45 -7.80
N SER A 92 6.38 -21.06 -7.16
CA SER A 92 7.61 -20.38 -6.75
C SER A 92 8.86 -21.21 -7.05
N TYR A 93 9.94 -20.49 -7.30
CA TYR A 93 11.29 -21.02 -7.47
C TYR A 93 12.25 -20.24 -6.58
N ARG A 94 13.12 -20.94 -5.84
CA ARG A 94 14.18 -20.35 -5.00
C ARG A 94 15.48 -21.10 -5.20
N GLN A 95 16.59 -20.37 -5.13
CA GLN A 95 17.91 -20.97 -5.17
C GLN A 95 18.86 -20.17 -4.26
N ASN A 96 19.60 -20.90 -3.43
CA ASN A 96 20.64 -20.37 -2.55
C ASN A 96 21.90 -21.22 -2.66
N ASP A 97 23.05 -20.58 -2.72
CA ASP A 97 24.35 -21.26 -2.70
C ASP A 97 24.80 -21.46 -1.25
N VAL A 98 25.47 -22.57 -1.00
CA VAL A 98 26.07 -22.86 0.30
C VAL A 98 27.24 -21.92 0.53
N SER A 99 27.25 -21.19 1.64
CA SER A 99 28.35 -20.30 2.03
C SER A 99 29.34 -20.96 2.97
N ASP A 100 28.85 -21.75 3.93
CA ASP A 100 29.68 -22.48 4.87
C ASP A 100 28.99 -23.74 5.39
N ILE A 101 29.77 -24.73 5.79
CA ILE A 101 29.32 -25.92 6.50
C ILE A 101 30.07 -26.01 7.82
N THR A 102 29.37 -25.87 8.90
CA THR A 102 29.90 -26.05 10.25
C THR A 102 29.75 -27.52 10.66
N ALA A 103 30.85 -28.13 11.12
CA ALA A 103 30.86 -29.48 11.65
C ALA A 103 32.00 -29.66 12.67
N THR A 104 31.98 -30.81 13.38
CA THR A 104 33.05 -31.19 14.31
C THR A 104 33.66 -32.54 13.89
N PRO A 105 34.98 -32.58 13.45
CA PRO A 105 35.91 -31.47 13.31
C PRO A 105 35.54 -30.46 12.23
N ALA A 106 36.03 -29.21 12.34
CA ALA A 106 35.74 -28.15 11.43
C ALA A 106 36.13 -28.48 9.97
N LEU A 107 35.23 -28.28 9.05
CA LEU A 107 35.41 -28.44 7.61
C LEU A 107 35.83 -27.10 6.97
N ARG A 108 36.41 -27.16 5.78
CA ARG A 108 36.83 -25.98 5.00
C ARG A 108 36.46 -26.16 3.53
N GLY A 109 36.09 -25.06 2.86
CA GLY A 109 35.83 -25.06 1.43
C GLY A 109 34.48 -25.66 1.08
N SER A 110 33.41 -25.05 1.60
CA SER A 110 32.03 -25.46 1.37
C SER A 110 31.60 -25.20 -0.07
N THR A 111 30.81 -26.11 -0.62
CA THR A 111 30.21 -26.03 -1.95
C THR A 111 28.78 -26.55 -1.90
N GLY A 112 27.99 -26.24 -2.91
CA GLY A 112 26.67 -26.80 -3.12
C GLY A 112 25.59 -25.75 -3.29
N THR A 113 24.43 -26.22 -3.71
CA THR A 113 23.26 -25.40 -4.00
C THR A 113 22.02 -26.02 -3.37
N ALA A 114 21.20 -25.19 -2.77
CA ALA A 114 19.85 -25.57 -2.32
C ALA A 114 18.81 -24.89 -3.23
N THR A 115 18.08 -25.71 -3.98
CA THR A 115 16.99 -25.25 -4.87
C THR A 115 15.66 -25.70 -4.31
N SER A 116 14.61 -24.88 -4.45
CA SER A 116 13.26 -25.30 -4.09
C SER A 116 12.22 -24.79 -5.07
N TYR A 117 11.24 -25.64 -5.33
CA TYR A 117 10.04 -25.36 -6.12
C TYR A 117 8.82 -25.45 -5.21
N GLY A 118 7.94 -24.48 -5.26
CA GLY A 118 6.73 -24.47 -4.42
C GLY A 118 5.46 -24.35 -5.24
N ALA A 119 4.43 -25.08 -4.82
CA ALA A 119 3.06 -24.86 -5.27
C ALA A 119 2.19 -24.59 -4.03
N MET A 120 1.60 -23.41 -3.93
CA MET A 120 0.93 -22.93 -2.73
C MET A 120 -0.45 -22.35 -3.02
N LEU A 121 -1.34 -22.45 -2.05
CA LEU A 121 -2.62 -21.74 -2.00
C LEU A 121 -2.50 -20.64 -0.97
N ASN A 122 -2.76 -19.41 -1.37
CA ASN A 122 -2.66 -18.22 -0.51
C ASN A 122 -4.03 -17.56 -0.35
N LEU A 123 -4.29 -17.07 0.86
CA LEU A 123 -5.35 -16.11 1.16
C LEU A 123 -4.70 -14.80 1.55
N LEU A 124 -5.12 -13.70 0.93
CA LEU A 124 -4.59 -12.37 1.18
C LEU A 124 -5.73 -11.40 1.48
N TYR A 125 -5.42 -10.37 2.24
CA TYR A 125 -6.36 -9.31 2.58
C TYR A 125 -5.74 -7.93 2.36
N ASP A 126 -6.33 -7.14 1.45
CA ASP A 126 -5.95 -5.76 1.18
C ASP A 126 -6.55 -4.85 2.26
N ILE A 127 -5.71 -4.13 2.99
CA ILE A 127 -6.10 -3.29 4.12
C ILE A 127 -6.47 -1.90 3.59
N ASN A 128 -7.75 -1.56 3.68
CA ASN A 128 -8.22 -0.22 3.28
C ASN A 128 -7.97 0.79 4.41
N LEU A 129 -7.04 1.70 4.21
CA LEU A 129 -6.71 2.78 5.13
C LEU A 129 -7.40 4.11 4.75
N ASN A 130 -8.45 4.09 3.92
CA ASN A 130 -9.21 5.27 3.49
C ASN A 130 -8.32 6.41 2.95
N GLY A 131 -7.25 6.05 2.24
CA GLY A 131 -6.32 7.00 1.64
C GLY A 131 -5.25 7.57 2.59
N ALA A 132 -5.13 7.08 3.84
CA ALA A 132 -4.12 7.56 4.78
C ALA A 132 -2.66 7.39 4.28
N LEU A 133 -2.41 6.41 3.40
CA LEU A 133 -1.13 6.20 2.73
C LEU A 133 -1.16 6.62 1.24
N GLY A 134 -2.07 7.52 0.87
CA GLY A 134 -2.26 7.91 -0.53
C GLY A 134 -2.69 6.70 -1.39
N PRO A 135 -2.01 6.44 -2.53
CA PRO A 135 -2.36 5.34 -3.43
C PRO A 135 -1.86 3.96 -2.96
N LEU A 136 -1.05 3.91 -1.90
CA LEU A 136 -0.50 2.65 -1.38
C LEU A 136 -1.54 1.86 -0.63
N THR A 137 -1.66 0.57 -0.97
CA THR A 137 -2.52 -0.39 -0.28
C THR A 137 -1.65 -1.45 0.39
N PRO A 138 -1.54 -1.45 1.72
CA PRO A 138 -0.91 -2.56 2.42
C PRO A 138 -1.82 -3.80 2.37
N TYR A 139 -1.18 -4.96 2.40
CA TYR A 139 -1.88 -6.24 2.49
C TYR A 139 -1.10 -7.25 3.31
N VAL A 140 -1.82 -8.22 3.83
CA VAL A 140 -1.27 -9.37 4.54
C VAL A 140 -1.83 -10.64 3.94
N GLY A 141 -1.10 -11.73 4.08
CA GLY A 141 -1.55 -13.01 3.59
C GLY A 141 -0.92 -14.17 4.33
N ALA A 142 -1.55 -15.32 4.17
CA ALA A 142 -1.03 -16.60 4.61
C ALA A 142 -1.31 -17.67 3.56
N GLY A 143 -0.41 -18.63 3.45
CA GLY A 143 -0.54 -19.71 2.48
C GLY A 143 -0.02 -21.01 3.02
N ALA A 144 -0.48 -22.11 2.39
CA ALA A 144 0.02 -23.45 2.63
C ALA A 144 0.14 -24.19 1.29
N GLY A 145 1.09 -25.12 1.22
CA GLY A 145 1.30 -25.85 -0.01
C GLY A 145 2.37 -26.92 0.13
N TYR A 146 2.84 -27.38 -1.00
CA TYR A 146 3.88 -28.39 -1.09
C TYR A 146 5.12 -27.81 -1.76
N ILE A 147 6.28 -28.06 -1.16
CA ILE A 147 7.57 -27.57 -1.61
C ILE A 147 8.47 -28.77 -1.89
N TRP A 148 9.06 -28.79 -3.08
CA TRP A 148 10.09 -29.73 -3.47
C TRP A 148 11.43 -29.08 -3.27
N HIS A 149 12.33 -29.78 -2.60
CA HIS A 149 13.70 -29.35 -2.34
C HIS A 149 14.66 -30.24 -3.09
N ASP A 150 15.68 -29.63 -3.69
CA ASP A 150 16.77 -30.29 -4.38
C ASP A 150 18.08 -29.71 -3.84
N TYR A 151 18.89 -30.58 -3.24
CA TYR A 151 20.20 -30.25 -2.70
C TYR A 151 21.24 -30.87 -3.59
N ASP A 152 22.04 -30.04 -4.22
CA ASP A 152 23.11 -30.48 -5.10
C ASP A 152 24.49 -30.17 -4.47
N GLU A 153 25.24 -31.26 -4.22
CA GLU A 153 26.60 -31.19 -3.77
C GLU A 153 26.87 -30.38 -2.49
N VAL A 154 25.87 -30.35 -1.56
CA VAL A 154 25.98 -29.66 -0.28
C VAL A 154 27.04 -30.35 0.59
N GLY A 155 28.24 -29.79 0.63
CA GLY A 155 29.36 -30.46 1.28
C GLY A 155 30.66 -29.68 1.21
N THR A 156 31.77 -30.44 1.28
CA THR A 156 33.12 -29.91 1.31
C THR A 156 34.10 -30.79 0.53
N ASN A 157 35.23 -30.25 0.18
CA ASN A 157 36.34 -31.01 -0.41
C ASN A 157 37.53 -31.09 0.59
N VAL A 158 37.81 -32.29 1.08
CA VAL A 158 38.90 -32.54 2.03
C VAL A 158 39.99 -33.37 1.36
N GLY A 159 41.16 -32.77 1.16
CA GLY A 159 42.29 -33.46 0.57
C GLY A 159 42.06 -33.99 -0.84
N GLY A 160 41.22 -33.32 -1.64
CA GLY A 160 40.85 -33.76 -2.98
C GLY A 160 39.69 -34.79 -3.03
N VAL A 161 39.18 -35.18 -1.88
CA VAL A 161 38.00 -36.08 -1.78
C VAL A 161 36.76 -35.25 -1.52
N LYS A 162 35.81 -35.33 -2.44
CA LYS A 162 34.52 -34.68 -2.30
C LYS A 162 33.65 -35.41 -1.29
N ARG A 163 33.17 -34.68 -0.30
CA ARG A 163 32.27 -35.16 0.75
C ARG A 163 31.03 -34.28 0.72
N ALA A 164 29.98 -34.71 0.06
CA ALA A 164 28.80 -33.92 -0.17
C ALA A 164 27.50 -34.76 -0.05
N LEU A 165 26.43 -34.11 0.37
CA LEU A 165 25.11 -34.63 0.34
C LEU A 165 24.40 -34.11 -0.93
N SER A 166 23.78 -35.01 -1.66
CA SER A 166 22.93 -34.65 -2.79
C SER A 166 21.67 -35.50 -2.69
N GLY A 167 20.51 -34.88 -2.96
CA GLY A 167 19.23 -35.58 -2.95
C GLY A 167 18.09 -34.60 -3.00
N ASP A 168 16.94 -35.15 -3.34
CA ASP A 168 15.68 -34.43 -3.43
C ASP A 168 14.68 -34.92 -2.37
N SER A 169 13.77 -34.06 -2.03
CA SER A 169 12.67 -34.38 -1.11
C SER A 169 11.52 -33.38 -1.29
N GLY A 170 10.40 -33.69 -0.67
CA GLY A 170 9.26 -32.78 -0.67
C GLY A 170 8.57 -32.72 0.66
N ALA A 171 8.11 -31.55 1.04
CA ALA A 171 7.43 -31.30 2.30
C ALA A 171 6.26 -30.34 2.17
N PHE A 172 5.30 -30.48 3.07
CA PHE A 172 4.29 -29.44 3.28
C PHE A 172 4.94 -28.24 3.96
N GLY A 173 4.53 -27.04 3.53
CA GLY A 173 5.00 -25.80 4.12
C GLY A 173 3.90 -24.78 4.23
N GLY A 174 4.21 -23.75 5.01
CA GLY A 174 3.37 -22.58 5.17
C GLY A 174 4.15 -21.30 4.94
N GLN A 175 3.45 -20.25 4.51
CA GLN A 175 4.06 -18.93 4.37
C GLN A 175 3.17 -17.83 4.96
N ALA A 176 3.80 -16.78 5.45
CA ALA A 176 3.19 -15.51 5.80
C ALA A 176 3.69 -14.43 4.82
N ILE A 177 2.80 -13.55 4.40
CA ILE A 177 3.06 -12.52 3.39
C ILE A 177 2.66 -11.17 3.99
N VAL A 178 3.54 -10.19 3.87
CA VAL A 178 3.23 -8.78 4.12
C VAL A 178 3.67 -7.98 2.90
N GLY A 179 2.79 -7.15 2.36
CA GLY A 179 3.10 -6.43 1.15
C GLY A 179 2.46 -5.05 1.04
N LEU A 180 2.93 -4.33 0.07
CA LEU A 180 2.41 -3.04 -0.38
C LEU A 180 2.10 -3.13 -1.87
N SER A 181 0.98 -2.56 -2.26
CA SER A 181 0.55 -2.46 -3.66
C SER A 181 0.39 -1.01 -4.05
N LEU A 182 0.97 -0.62 -5.17
CA LEU A 182 0.87 0.71 -5.77
C LEU A 182 0.21 0.58 -7.15
N PRO A 183 -1.06 0.98 -7.32
CA PRO A 183 -1.72 0.95 -8.61
C PRO A 183 -1.06 1.95 -9.59
N ILE A 184 -0.88 1.52 -10.84
CA ILE A 184 -0.33 2.33 -11.92
C ILE A 184 -1.50 2.96 -12.68
N SER A 185 -1.78 4.23 -12.44
CA SER A 185 -2.95 4.93 -12.98
C SER A 185 -3.00 4.96 -14.52
N ALA A 186 -1.83 4.93 -15.18
CA ALA A 186 -1.74 4.90 -16.63
C ALA A 186 -2.25 3.58 -17.25
N VAL A 187 -2.28 2.49 -16.50
CA VAL A 187 -2.74 1.17 -16.97
C VAL A 187 -3.72 0.60 -15.95
N PRO A 188 -5.03 0.74 -16.20
CA PRO A 188 -6.06 0.20 -15.30
C PRO A 188 -5.82 -1.29 -15.03
N GLY A 189 -5.88 -1.67 -13.75
CA GLY A 189 -5.63 -3.04 -13.31
C GLY A 189 -4.18 -3.40 -13.01
N LEU A 190 -3.21 -2.62 -13.50
CA LEU A 190 -1.80 -2.85 -13.21
C LEU A 190 -1.41 -2.22 -11.86
N ALA A 191 -0.69 -2.97 -11.05
CA ALA A 191 -0.10 -2.49 -9.81
C ALA A 191 1.34 -3.01 -9.65
N LEU A 192 2.21 -2.16 -9.12
CA LEU A 192 3.52 -2.57 -8.62
C LEU A 192 3.32 -3.13 -7.21
N THR A 193 4.03 -4.21 -6.86
CA THR A 193 4.00 -4.81 -5.53
C THR A 193 5.40 -4.88 -4.92
N ALA A 194 5.46 -4.74 -3.60
CA ALA A 194 6.65 -5.02 -2.81
C ALA A 194 6.24 -5.93 -1.66
N GLU A 195 6.93 -7.04 -1.46
CA GLU A 195 6.53 -8.08 -0.50
C GLU A 195 7.70 -8.54 0.35
N TYR A 196 7.41 -8.81 1.61
CA TYR A 196 8.21 -9.67 2.46
C TYR A 196 7.44 -10.97 2.69
N ARG A 197 8.14 -12.08 2.55
CA ARG A 197 7.60 -13.41 2.76
C ARG A 197 8.45 -14.18 3.75
N PHE A 198 7.80 -14.77 4.73
CA PHE A 198 8.35 -15.74 5.64
C PHE A 198 7.78 -17.10 5.28
N MET A 199 8.60 -18.07 4.96
CA MET A 199 8.19 -19.42 4.58
C MET A 199 8.94 -20.47 5.41
N MET A 200 8.21 -21.45 5.91
CA MET A 200 8.76 -22.60 6.60
C MET A 200 8.23 -23.90 6.01
N THR A 201 9.06 -24.92 5.96
CA THR A 201 8.65 -26.28 5.60
C THR A 201 8.73 -27.20 6.82
N ALA A 202 7.83 -28.17 6.87
CA ALA A 202 7.95 -29.25 7.85
C ALA A 202 9.25 -30.03 7.62
N GLY A 203 9.81 -30.57 8.69
CA GLY A 203 11.00 -31.42 8.61
C GLY A 203 10.82 -32.52 7.56
N HIS A 204 11.82 -32.70 6.72
CA HIS A 204 11.78 -33.67 5.63
C HIS A 204 13.11 -34.42 5.53
N GLU A 205 12.99 -35.68 5.10
CA GLU A 205 14.14 -36.55 4.92
C GLU A 205 14.71 -36.39 3.49
N ILE A 206 16.03 -36.24 3.39
CA ILE A 206 16.76 -36.30 2.14
C ILE A 206 17.48 -37.63 2.07
N ASP A 207 17.25 -38.41 1.01
CA ASP A 207 18.01 -39.63 0.72
C ASP A 207 19.28 -39.27 -0.05
N SER A 208 20.42 -39.29 0.63
CA SER A 208 21.75 -39.06 0.00
C SER A 208 22.48 -40.35 -0.21
N ASN A 209 23.08 -40.50 -1.40
CA ASN A 209 23.96 -41.62 -1.73
C ASN A 209 25.34 -41.11 -2.09
N ASN A 210 26.30 -41.28 -1.19
CA ASN A 210 27.68 -40.91 -1.42
C ASN A 210 28.55 -42.15 -1.46
N ALA A 211 29.20 -42.41 -2.61
CA ALA A 211 30.10 -43.54 -2.86
C ALA A 211 29.53 -44.93 -2.44
N GLY A 212 28.21 -45.13 -2.62
CA GLY A 212 27.54 -46.38 -2.24
C GLY A 212 27.03 -46.45 -0.80
N THR A 213 27.27 -45.45 0.02
CA THR A 213 26.71 -45.33 1.35
C THR A 213 25.44 -44.46 1.29
N ARG A 214 24.29 -45.07 1.58
CA ARG A 214 23.05 -44.36 1.72
C ARG A 214 22.95 -43.74 3.12
N THR A 215 22.54 -42.47 3.17
CA THR A 215 22.36 -41.74 4.43
C THR A 215 21.08 -40.92 4.31
N LYS A 216 20.18 -41.09 5.25
CA LYS A 216 18.97 -40.26 5.38
C LYS A 216 19.23 -39.13 6.37
N VAL A 217 18.97 -37.92 5.96
CA VAL A 217 19.15 -36.75 6.81
C VAL A 217 17.84 -35.94 6.91
N ASP A 218 17.56 -35.49 8.11
CA ASP A 218 16.43 -34.58 8.40
C ASP A 218 16.91 -33.14 8.26
N VAL A 219 16.13 -32.33 7.58
CA VAL A 219 16.41 -30.93 7.29
C VAL A 219 15.16 -30.08 7.50
N ASP A 220 15.30 -28.95 8.18
CA ASP A 220 14.27 -27.92 8.32
C ASP A 220 14.66 -26.69 7.52
N ASN A 221 13.73 -26.10 6.77
CA ASN A 221 13.99 -24.91 5.98
C ASN A 221 13.12 -23.75 6.41
N VAL A 222 13.77 -22.63 6.70
CA VAL A 222 13.13 -21.33 6.94
C VAL A 222 13.69 -20.32 5.94
N ASN A 223 12.80 -19.68 5.19
CA ASN A 223 13.16 -18.74 4.14
C ASN A 223 12.59 -17.36 4.43
N HIS A 224 13.40 -16.34 4.20
CA HIS A 224 13.02 -14.93 4.23
C HIS A 224 13.22 -14.34 2.84
N SER A 225 12.15 -13.88 2.21
CA SER A 225 12.23 -13.35 0.84
C SER A 225 11.76 -11.91 0.78
N LEU A 226 12.46 -11.07 0.03
CA LEU A 226 12.06 -9.72 -0.33
C LEU A 226 11.84 -9.67 -1.84
N LEU A 227 10.63 -9.34 -2.28
CA LEU A 227 10.25 -9.35 -3.68
C LEU A 227 9.74 -7.99 -4.12
N VAL A 228 9.97 -7.68 -5.38
CA VAL A 228 9.25 -6.68 -6.15
C VAL A 228 8.51 -7.38 -7.28
N GLY A 229 7.31 -6.92 -7.59
CA GLY A 229 6.46 -7.62 -8.54
C GLY A 229 5.46 -6.71 -9.22
N LEU A 230 4.71 -7.32 -10.13
CA LEU A 230 3.59 -6.73 -10.84
C LEU A 230 2.37 -7.60 -10.62
N ARG A 231 1.22 -6.97 -10.47
CA ARG A 231 -0.09 -7.61 -10.45
C ARG A 231 -0.98 -6.95 -11.49
N TYR A 232 -1.65 -7.75 -12.32
CA TYR A 232 -2.61 -7.27 -13.31
C TYR A 232 -3.99 -7.88 -13.05
N ALA A 233 -4.97 -7.03 -12.72
CA ALA A 233 -6.37 -7.42 -12.52
C ALA A 233 -7.16 -7.17 -13.81
N PHE A 234 -7.75 -8.22 -14.40
CA PHE A 234 -8.44 -8.15 -15.69
C PHE A 234 -9.77 -7.39 -15.65
N ASN A 235 -10.43 -7.36 -14.49
CA ASN A 235 -11.74 -6.72 -14.31
C ASN A 235 -11.61 -5.38 -13.55
N ALA A 236 -10.43 -4.74 -13.59
CA ALA A 236 -10.30 -3.43 -12.96
C ALA A 236 -11.17 -2.42 -13.72
N ALA A 237 -12.12 -1.80 -13.03
CA ALA A 237 -12.79 -0.64 -13.57
C ALA A 237 -11.73 0.44 -13.88
N PRO A 238 -11.89 1.22 -14.97
CA PRO A 238 -11.03 2.36 -15.20
C PRO A 238 -10.93 3.16 -13.90
N ALA A 239 -9.70 3.52 -13.50
CA ALA A 239 -9.52 4.36 -12.33
C ALA A 239 -10.39 5.60 -12.52
N VAL A 240 -11.46 5.70 -11.76
CA VAL A 240 -12.20 6.96 -11.69
C VAL A 240 -11.17 7.92 -11.13
N ALA A 241 -10.69 8.83 -11.97
CA ALA A 241 -9.79 9.88 -11.51
C ALA A 241 -10.39 10.42 -10.22
N ALA A 242 -9.69 10.27 -9.10
CA ALA A 242 -10.19 10.76 -7.83
C ALA A 242 -10.59 12.20 -8.10
N ALA A 243 -11.86 12.53 -7.89
CA ALA A 243 -12.31 13.90 -8.02
C ALA A 243 -11.29 14.72 -7.24
N ALA A 244 -10.64 15.67 -7.91
CA ALA A 244 -9.63 16.52 -7.28
C ALA A 244 -10.16 16.89 -5.90
N PRO A 245 -9.37 16.84 -4.82
CA PRO A 245 -9.87 17.08 -3.48
C PRO A 245 -10.67 18.37 -3.56
N VAL A 246 -11.97 18.28 -3.29
CA VAL A 246 -12.84 19.47 -3.31
C VAL A 246 -12.17 20.40 -2.31
N ALA A 247 -11.56 21.45 -2.82
CA ALA A 247 -10.86 22.42 -1.98
C ALA A 247 -11.84 22.81 -0.89
N ALA A 248 -11.45 22.64 0.37
CA ALA A 248 -12.33 22.86 1.51
C ALA A 248 -13.03 24.21 1.30
N ALA A 249 -14.37 24.21 1.20
CA ALA A 249 -15.11 25.39 0.86
C ALA A 249 -14.74 26.52 1.82
N ARG A 250 -14.12 27.58 1.30
CA ARG A 250 -13.74 28.74 2.12
C ARG A 250 -14.92 29.67 2.18
N THR A 251 -15.39 29.99 3.39
CA THR A 251 -16.53 30.87 3.62
C THR A 251 -16.05 32.20 4.21
N PHE A 252 -16.46 33.29 3.62
CA PHE A 252 -16.22 34.65 4.12
C PHE A 252 -17.56 35.27 4.51
N LEU A 253 -17.62 35.93 5.66
CA LEU A 253 -18.84 36.55 6.20
C LEU A 253 -18.76 38.07 6.08
N VAL A 254 -19.71 38.67 5.40
CA VAL A 254 -19.87 40.11 5.25
C VAL A 254 -21.12 40.56 5.98
N PHE A 255 -20.96 41.45 6.96
CA PHE A 255 -22.06 41.93 7.79
C PHE A 255 -22.59 43.30 7.33
N PHE A 256 -23.87 43.54 7.60
CA PHE A 256 -24.60 44.73 7.18
C PHE A 256 -25.28 45.43 8.35
N ASP A 257 -25.41 46.77 8.21
CA ASP A 257 -26.27 47.57 9.09
C ASP A 257 -27.74 47.21 8.91
N TRP A 258 -28.52 47.56 9.92
CA TRP A 258 -29.93 47.33 9.93
C TRP A 258 -30.64 48.04 8.73
N SER A 259 -31.46 47.32 8.01
CA SER A 259 -32.21 47.78 6.83
C SER A 259 -31.35 48.35 5.68
N LYS A 260 -30.01 48.17 5.69
CA LYS A 260 -29.11 48.62 4.65
C LYS A 260 -28.55 47.44 3.83
N ALA A 261 -28.20 47.76 2.58
CA ALA A 261 -27.43 46.90 1.66
C ALA A 261 -26.10 47.56 1.20
N ASP A 262 -25.76 48.72 1.76
CA ASP A 262 -24.54 49.43 1.46
C ASP A 262 -23.33 48.70 2.06
N LEU A 263 -22.21 48.61 1.31
CA LEU A 263 -21.00 47.98 1.77
C LEU A 263 -20.18 48.97 2.61
N THR A 264 -19.85 48.58 3.84
CA THR A 264 -18.91 49.29 4.68
C THR A 264 -17.47 49.07 4.17
N ASP A 265 -16.50 49.85 4.65
CA ASP A 265 -15.08 49.67 4.28
C ASP A 265 -14.58 48.28 4.75
N ARG A 266 -15.03 47.81 5.90
CA ARG A 266 -14.72 46.45 6.40
C ARG A 266 -15.33 45.38 5.51
N ALA A 267 -16.56 45.57 5.04
CA ALA A 267 -17.19 44.66 4.07
C ALA A 267 -16.38 44.59 2.76
N ARG A 268 -15.94 45.74 2.23
CA ARG A 268 -15.08 45.80 1.02
C ARG A 268 -13.75 45.07 1.23
N GLN A 269 -13.13 45.22 2.39
CA GLN A 269 -11.89 44.48 2.70
C GLN A 269 -12.10 42.97 2.68
N ILE A 270 -13.13 42.44 3.36
CA ILE A 270 -13.44 41.01 3.40
C ILE A 270 -13.75 40.47 1.99
N ILE A 271 -14.48 41.23 1.18
CA ILE A 271 -14.76 40.85 -0.22
C ILE A 271 -13.46 40.82 -1.02
N GLY A 272 -12.52 41.72 -0.74
CA GLY A 272 -11.19 41.72 -1.36
C GLY A 272 -10.38 40.48 -0.98
N GLU A 273 -10.42 40.09 0.29
CA GLU A 273 -9.79 38.88 0.77
C GLU A 273 -10.38 37.65 0.07
N ALA A 274 -11.72 37.59 -0.07
CA ALA A 274 -12.41 36.50 -0.78
C ALA A 274 -12.03 36.46 -2.27
N ALA A 275 -11.97 37.60 -2.96
CA ALA A 275 -11.54 37.69 -4.36
C ALA A 275 -10.08 37.24 -4.54
N SER A 276 -9.18 37.63 -3.61
CA SER A 276 -7.77 37.22 -3.63
C SER A 276 -7.55 35.76 -3.28
N ALA A 277 -8.42 35.19 -2.44
CA ALA A 277 -8.39 33.77 -2.06
C ALA A 277 -8.89 32.83 -3.17
N ARG A 278 -9.42 33.38 -4.29
CA ARG A 278 -9.78 32.62 -5.48
C ARG A 278 -8.52 32.10 -6.16
N GLY A 279 -8.15 30.85 -5.85
CA GLY A 279 -7.04 30.14 -6.50
C GLY A 279 -7.46 29.43 -7.80
N ALA A 280 -6.50 28.81 -8.48
CA ALA A 280 -6.72 28.11 -9.77
C ALA A 280 -7.73 26.94 -9.74
N GLY A 281 -8.24 26.55 -8.57
CA GLY A 281 -9.22 25.47 -8.40
C GLY A 281 -10.66 25.93 -8.10
N VAL A 282 -10.89 27.24 -7.91
CA VAL A 282 -12.25 27.77 -7.63
C VAL A 282 -12.98 27.97 -8.93
N THR A 283 -14.04 27.21 -9.15
CA THR A 283 -14.86 27.27 -10.37
C THR A 283 -16.20 27.96 -10.15
N ARG A 284 -16.61 28.14 -8.88
CA ARG A 284 -17.91 28.69 -8.51
C ARG A 284 -17.82 29.45 -7.19
N ILE A 285 -18.46 30.62 -7.15
CA ILE A 285 -18.62 31.46 -5.95
C ILE A 285 -20.09 31.62 -5.66
N GLU A 286 -20.55 31.10 -4.53
CA GLU A 286 -21.91 31.28 -4.06
C GLU A 286 -21.95 32.49 -3.12
N VAL A 287 -22.91 33.40 -3.36
CA VAL A 287 -23.12 34.64 -2.57
C VAL A 287 -24.50 34.60 -2.00
N ASN A 288 -24.63 34.19 -0.74
CA ASN A 288 -25.88 33.94 -0.06
C ASN A 288 -26.20 35.07 0.93
N GLY A 289 -27.33 35.78 0.72
CA GLY A 289 -27.74 36.89 1.56
C GLY A 289 -28.78 36.50 2.60
N PHE A 290 -28.66 37.09 3.80
CA PHE A 290 -29.54 36.81 4.94
C PHE A 290 -29.93 38.12 5.64
N THR A 291 -31.04 38.07 6.41
CA THR A 291 -31.51 39.15 7.27
C THR A 291 -31.76 38.63 8.69
N ASP A 292 -31.92 39.57 9.65
CA ASP A 292 -32.56 39.23 10.91
C ASP A 292 -34.09 39.16 10.74
N ARG A 293 -34.78 38.79 11.78
CA ARG A 293 -36.24 38.61 11.80
C ARG A 293 -37.01 39.90 12.16
N SER A 294 -36.40 41.06 12.01
CA SER A 294 -36.97 42.36 12.42
C SER A 294 -37.77 43.06 11.35
N GLY A 295 -38.47 42.34 10.47
CA GLY A 295 -39.31 42.93 9.42
C GLY A 295 -40.23 41.89 8.79
N PRO A 296 -41.12 42.33 7.87
CA PRO A 296 -41.89 41.37 7.11
C PRO A 296 -41.04 40.43 6.26
N ALA A 297 -41.46 39.17 6.12
CA ALA A 297 -40.71 38.15 5.41
C ALA A 297 -40.41 38.54 3.94
N ASP A 298 -41.39 39.11 3.22
CA ASP A 298 -41.20 39.58 1.84
C ASP A 298 -40.16 40.70 1.73
N TYR A 299 -40.19 41.65 2.69
CA TYR A 299 -39.16 42.70 2.75
C TYR A 299 -37.77 42.12 3.03
N ASN A 300 -37.66 41.18 3.97
CA ASN A 300 -36.42 40.50 4.32
C ASN A 300 -35.88 39.70 3.16
N MET A 301 -36.70 39.02 2.38
CA MET A 301 -36.32 38.33 1.17
C MET A 301 -35.72 39.33 0.16
N GLN A 302 -36.39 40.45 -0.14
CA GLN A 302 -35.86 41.44 -1.07
C GLN A 302 -34.60 42.11 -0.57
N LEU A 303 -34.46 42.37 0.74
CA LEU A 303 -33.25 42.93 1.34
C LEU A 303 -32.07 41.97 1.24
N SER A 304 -32.30 40.68 1.49
CA SER A 304 -31.25 39.65 1.37
C SER A 304 -30.67 39.55 -0.05
N ILE A 305 -31.56 39.62 -1.08
CA ILE A 305 -31.20 39.65 -2.49
C ILE A 305 -30.38 40.92 -2.82
N ARG A 306 -30.81 42.10 -2.34
CA ARG A 306 -30.04 43.35 -2.57
C ARG A 306 -28.64 43.28 -1.98
N ARG A 307 -28.49 42.72 -0.76
CA ARG A 307 -27.18 42.50 -0.10
C ARG A 307 -26.29 41.57 -0.91
N ALA A 308 -26.82 40.40 -1.33
CA ALA A 308 -26.11 39.45 -2.16
C ALA A 308 -25.64 40.10 -3.48
N ASN A 309 -26.48 40.87 -4.14
CA ASN A 309 -26.14 41.56 -5.38
C ASN A 309 -25.09 42.66 -5.16
N ALA A 310 -25.10 43.40 -4.06
CA ALA A 310 -24.09 44.40 -3.73
C ALA A 310 -22.72 43.75 -3.54
N VAL A 311 -22.64 42.61 -2.86
CA VAL A 311 -21.42 41.82 -2.70
C VAL A 311 -20.93 41.27 -4.05
N ALA A 312 -21.84 40.72 -4.86
CA ALA A 312 -21.50 40.21 -6.19
C ALA A 312 -20.93 41.30 -7.12
N ALA A 313 -21.54 42.49 -7.11
CA ALA A 313 -21.04 43.64 -7.87
C ALA A 313 -19.62 44.07 -7.44
N GLU A 314 -19.34 44.01 -6.14
CA GLU A 314 -17.99 44.31 -5.61
C GLU A 314 -16.96 43.23 -6.01
N LEU A 315 -17.34 41.92 -5.98
CA LEU A 315 -16.49 40.84 -6.46
C LEU A 315 -16.13 41.02 -7.94
N VAL A 316 -17.11 41.39 -8.78
CA VAL A 316 -16.86 41.68 -10.20
C VAL A 316 -15.91 42.89 -10.38
N ARG A 317 -16.07 43.98 -9.61
CA ARG A 317 -15.13 45.11 -9.63
C ARG A 317 -13.70 44.72 -9.26
N ARG A 318 -13.55 43.66 -8.47
CA ARG A 318 -12.25 43.08 -8.07
C ARG A 318 -11.72 42.04 -9.03
N GLY A 319 -12.35 41.86 -10.20
CA GLY A 319 -11.85 41.01 -11.27
C GLY A 319 -12.40 39.58 -11.23
N VAL A 320 -13.41 39.28 -10.40
CA VAL A 320 -14.06 37.97 -10.44
C VAL A 320 -15.03 37.92 -11.62
N PRO A 321 -14.93 36.92 -12.54
CA PRO A 321 -15.85 36.79 -13.67
C PRO A 321 -17.30 36.61 -13.23
N ARG A 322 -18.23 37.34 -13.83
CA ARG A 322 -19.66 37.31 -13.44
C ARG A 322 -20.29 35.91 -13.57
N ASN A 323 -19.86 35.13 -14.55
CA ASN A 323 -20.34 33.76 -14.80
C ASN A 323 -19.93 32.75 -13.74
N GLU A 324 -18.98 33.07 -12.88
CA GLU A 324 -18.58 32.25 -11.74
C GLU A 324 -19.39 32.56 -10.47
N ILE A 325 -20.14 33.65 -10.44
CA ILE A 325 -20.85 34.12 -9.26
C ILE A 325 -22.33 33.74 -9.35
N VAL A 326 -22.83 33.04 -8.34
CA VAL A 326 -24.23 32.70 -8.16
C VAL A 326 -24.75 33.41 -6.91
N THR A 327 -25.78 34.26 -7.06
CA THR A 327 -26.37 35.01 -5.95
C THR A 327 -27.71 34.40 -5.54
N ARG A 328 -27.92 34.28 -4.22
CA ARG A 328 -29.21 33.84 -3.63
C ARG A 328 -29.56 34.69 -2.43
N GLY A 329 -30.89 34.98 -2.26
CA GLY A 329 -31.43 35.55 -1.05
C GLY A 329 -32.20 34.49 -0.27
N PHE A 330 -32.01 34.46 1.04
CA PHE A 330 -32.70 33.56 1.96
C PHE A 330 -33.61 34.32 2.94
N GLY A 331 -33.64 35.66 2.86
CA GLY A 331 -34.44 36.44 3.80
C GLY A 331 -34.04 36.18 5.23
N GLU A 332 -35.01 35.91 6.07
CA GLU A 332 -34.85 35.58 7.49
C GLU A 332 -34.74 34.07 7.77
N GLU A 333 -34.59 33.25 6.74
CA GLU A 333 -34.37 31.81 6.86
C GLU A 333 -32.89 31.52 7.19
N ASN A 334 -32.63 30.38 7.82
CA ASN A 334 -31.27 29.92 8.14
C ASN A 334 -30.44 30.93 8.97
N ASN A 335 -31.07 31.50 10.00
CA ASN A 335 -30.41 32.42 10.92
C ASN A 335 -29.18 31.78 11.57
N LEU A 336 -28.07 32.54 11.65
CA LEU A 336 -26.86 32.11 12.34
C LEU A 336 -27.11 32.04 13.86
N VAL A 337 -27.82 33.01 14.36
CA VAL A 337 -28.29 33.05 15.76
C VAL A 337 -29.83 32.93 15.77
N PRO A 338 -30.38 31.87 16.37
CA PRO A 338 -31.83 31.73 16.49
C PRO A 338 -32.44 32.88 17.30
N THR A 339 -33.42 33.58 16.73
CA THR A 339 -34.16 34.68 17.40
C THR A 339 -35.61 34.54 17.18
N ALA A 340 -36.45 35.13 18.05
CA ALA A 340 -37.85 35.28 17.84
C ALA A 340 -38.13 36.32 16.75
N ASP A 341 -39.36 36.33 16.21
CA ASP A 341 -39.81 37.32 15.24
C ASP A 341 -39.75 38.74 15.83
N GLY A 342 -39.41 39.72 15.02
CA GLY A 342 -39.26 41.12 15.42
C GLY A 342 -37.90 41.47 16.09
N VAL A 343 -37.07 40.50 16.38
CA VAL A 343 -35.76 40.73 17.05
C VAL A 343 -34.69 41.13 16.04
N ARG A 344 -33.96 42.20 16.38
CA ARG A 344 -32.78 42.67 15.62
C ARG A 344 -31.52 41.94 16.09
N GLU A 345 -30.91 41.14 15.18
CA GLU A 345 -29.69 40.39 15.47
C GLU A 345 -28.59 40.73 14.43
N PRO A 346 -27.54 41.44 14.83
CA PRO A 346 -26.48 41.83 13.92
C PRO A 346 -25.82 40.67 13.17
N GLN A 347 -25.64 39.51 13.80
CA GLN A 347 -24.99 38.36 13.19
C GLN A 347 -25.85 37.71 12.09
N ASN A 348 -27.18 37.88 12.15
CA ASN A 348 -28.08 37.39 11.12
C ASN A 348 -28.06 38.28 9.87
N ARG A 349 -27.64 39.54 9.97
CA ARG A 349 -27.57 40.51 8.85
C ARG A 349 -26.29 40.33 8.07
N ARG A 350 -26.15 39.23 7.36
CA ARG A 350 -24.91 38.84 6.68
C ARG A 350 -25.10 38.44 5.22
N VAL A 351 -23.99 38.41 4.53
CA VAL A 351 -23.82 37.66 3.27
C VAL A 351 -22.64 36.68 3.44
N GLU A 352 -22.86 35.47 3.01
CA GLU A 352 -21.86 34.40 2.95
C GLU A 352 -21.30 34.31 1.53
N ILE A 353 -19.98 34.41 1.38
CA ILE A 353 -19.27 34.17 0.14
C ILE A 353 -18.59 32.81 0.27
N ILE A 354 -19.02 31.84 -0.51
CA ILE A 354 -18.53 30.45 -0.46
C ILE A 354 -17.77 30.15 -1.75
N LEU A 355 -16.46 29.92 -1.63
CA LEU A 355 -15.59 29.54 -2.75
C LEU A 355 -15.62 28.02 -2.90
N ARG A 356 -16.00 27.53 -4.09
CA ARG A 356 -16.08 26.09 -4.43
C ARG A 356 -15.27 25.73 -5.66
#